data_affddef247947d57f30a38d8a7e2bdea
#
_entry.id   affddef247947d57f30a38d8a7e2bdea
#
_cell.length_a   1.000
_cell.length_b   1.000
_cell.length_c   1.000
_cell.angle_alpha   90.00
_cell.angle_beta   90.00
_cell.angle_gamma   90.00
#
_symmetry.space_group_name_H-M   'P 1'
#
loop_
_entity.id
_entity.type
_entity.pdbx_description
1 polymer ?
#
loop_
_entity_poly.entity_id
_entity_poly.type
_entity_poly.pdbx_seq_one_letter_code
_entity_poly.pdbx_strand_id
1 'polypeptide(L)'
;MTIKLAVSQYPVSEPRTWNEVEAQLRHWCQMATDDGAQLLVYPEYAAMSLAALFDADTRADLGRQVQALQGLRHDYLALHRRLATELGVYIVAGSLPWTLSESCTVNRAWLCAPDGGVGFQDKQIVTRFERESWDISASADSGLKVFRTALGMIAINLCYDSEFPLLARAQCEAGAELLVVPSCTDTQAGYHRVRVGCQARALENQCYVAQSPLVGLAPWSPAIDINTGRAAVFGPPDYGFPDNGVVVEGRRDEPGWIHADIDLDAVMRVRNDGQVFNHRHWHEQGSISLPPVEQIDL
;
A
#
# COMPACT_ATOMS: atom_id res chain seq x y z
N MET A 1 -21.87 1.88 5.51
CA MET A 1 -21.06 1.87 6.77
C MET A 1 -19.89 2.82 6.58
N THR A 2 -19.81 3.85 7.40
CA THR A 2 -18.70 4.81 7.35
C THR A 2 -17.57 4.33 8.23
N ILE A 3 -16.36 4.34 7.70
CA ILE A 3 -15.14 4.01 8.44
C ILE A 3 -14.17 5.20 8.38
N LYS A 4 -13.44 5.43 9.46
CA LYS A 4 -12.37 6.43 9.49
C LYS A 4 -11.04 5.78 9.18
N LEU A 5 -10.46 6.18 8.07
CA LEU A 5 -9.18 5.73 7.54
C LEU A 5 -8.09 6.77 7.86
N ALA A 6 -6.93 6.33 8.33
CA ALA A 6 -5.71 7.13 8.40
C ALA A 6 -4.68 6.57 7.43
N VAL A 7 -4.17 7.43 6.56
CA VAL A 7 -3.15 7.08 5.56
C VAL A 7 -1.89 7.89 5.84
N SER A 8 -0.77 7.23 6.04
CA SER A 8 0.46 7.91 6.43
C SER A 8 1.24 8.48 5.25
N GLN A 9 1.85 9.64 5.47
CA GLN A 9 3.09 10.09 4.85
C GLN A 9 4.19 9.80 5.85
N TYR A 10 4.66 8.54 5.85
CA TYR A 10 5.52 8.06 6.91
C TYR A 10 6.96 8.47 6.64
N PRO A 11 7.63 9.16 7.59
CA PRO A 11 9.01 9.55 7.38
C PRO A 11 9.95 8.37 7.55
N VAL A 12 11.00 8.32 6.72
CA VAL A 12 12.16 7.49 7.03
C VAL A 12 12.74 7.92 8.37
N SER A 13 13.25 6.96 9.14
CA SER A 13 13.83 7.20 10.46
C SER A 13 15.15 6.46 10.61
N GLU A 14 15.95 6.89 11.59
CA GLU A 14 17.25 6.30 11.92
C GLU A 14 17.27 5.90 13.41
N PRO A 15 16.49 4.88 13.81
CA PRO A 15 16.45 4.41 15.19
C PRO A 15 17.79 3.76 15.55
N ARG A 16 18.25 3.97 16.81
CA ARG A 16 19.47 3.39 17.35
C ARG A 16 19.23 2.13 18.16
N THR A 17 17.99 1.95 18.62
CA THR A 17 17.58 0.81 19.45
C THR A 17 16.20 0.34 19.07
N TRP A 18 15.90 -0.93 19.38
CA TRP A 18 14.56 -1.47 19.22
C TRP A 18 13.48 -0.71 20.02
N ASN A 19 13.85 -0.21 21.21
CA ASN A 19 12.94 0.59 22.02
C ASN A 19 12.54 1.89 21.32
N GLU A 20 13.45 2.51 20.55
CA GLU A 20 13.11 3.68 19.74
C GLU A 20 12.16 3.34 18.59
N VAL A 21 12.34 2.18 17.97
CA VAL A 21 11.39 1.67 16.92
C VAL A 21 10.01 1.50 17.54
N GLU A 22 9.91 0.82 18.68
CA GLU A 22 8.64 0.59 19.35
C GLU A 22 7.98 1.92 19.78
N ALA A 23 8.75 2.83 20.37
CA ALA A 23 8.24 4.14 20.81
C ALA A 23 7.73 4.97 19.63
N GLN A 24 8.45 4.98 18.50
CA GLN A 24 8.04 5.69 17.29
C GLN A 24 6.76 5.11 16.70
N LEU A 25 6.68 3.80 16.49
CA LEU A 25 5.49 3.16 15.94
C LEU A 25 4.28 3.35 16.83
N ARG A 26 4.44 3.19 18.15
CA ARG A 26 3.39 3.46 19.13
C ARG A 26 2.88 4.90 19.05
N HIS A 27 3.79 5.87 19.00
CA HIS A 27 3.44 7.27 18.88
C HIS A 27 2.65 7.55 17.59
N TRP A 28 3.10 7.03 16.46
CA TRP A 28 2.39 7.18 15.19
C TRP A 28 1.01 6.53 15.21
N CYS A 29 0.88 5.31 15.70
CA CYS A 29 -0.42 4.66 15.85
C CYS A 29 -1.34 5.48 16.76
N GLN A 30 -0.82 5.99 17.89
CA GLN A 30 -1.61 6.78 18.84
C GLN A 30 -2.14 8.07 18.21
N MET A 31 -1.29 8.81 17.47
CA MET A 31 -1.73 10.02 16.74
C MET A 31 -2.94 9.74 15.84
N ALA A 32 -2.91 8.64 15.08
CA ALA A 32 -4.02 8.29 14.20
C ALA A 32 -5.28 7.87 14.97
N THR A 33 -5.11 7.13 16.07
CA THR A 33 -6.24 6.64 16.87
C THR A 33 -6.86 7.72 17.76
N ASP A 34 -6.10 8.71 18.19
CA ASP A 34 -6.62 9.89 18.91
C ASP A 34 -7.62 10.67 18.04
N ASP A 35 -7.44 10.67 16.73
CA ASP A 35 -8.38 11.21 15.75
C ASP A 35 -9.51 10.22 15.37
N GLY A 36 -9.53 9.04 15.99
CA GLY A 36 -10.59 8.03 15.84
C GLY A 36 -10.45 7.12 14.62
N ALA A 37 -9.25 7.00 14.04
CA ALA A 37 -9.02 6.08 12.92
C ALA A 37 -9.25 4.62 13.32
N GLN A 38 -9.86 3.86 12.42
CA GLN A 38 -10.16 2.43 12.58
C GLN A 38 -9.24 1.53 11.70
N LEU A 39 -8.68 2.11 10.64
CA LEU A 39 -7.70 1.48 9.76
C LEU A 39 -6.53 2.44 9.54
N LEU A 40 -5.32 1.99 9.87
CA LEU A 40 -4.07 2.70 9.69
C LEU A 40 -3.30 2.08 8.52
N VAL A 41 -2.80 2.90 7.60
CA VAL A 41 -2.03 2.42 6.44
C VAL A 41 -0.63 3.00 6.46
N TYR A 42 0.38 2.13 6.61
CA TYR A 42 1.80 2.44 6.50
C TYR A 42 2.32 2.12 5.08
N PRO A 43 3.43 2.75 4.65
CA PRO A 43 3.90 2.64 3.27
C PRO A 43 4.71 1.36 3.00
N GLU A 44 4.94 1.12 1.72
CA GLU A 44 5.90 0.12 1.26
C GLU A 44 7.29 0.41 1.82
N TYR A 45 8.01 -0.64 2.20
CA TYR A 45 9.37 -0.56 2.75
C TYR A 45 9.54 0.30 4.01
N ALA A 46 8.48 0.60 4.73
CA ALA A 46 8.56 1.29 6.02
C ALA A 46 9.55 0.60 6.99
N ALA A 47 9.61 -0.72 6.94
CA ALA A 47 10.52 -1.50 7.77
C ALA A 47 12.00 -1.39 7.39
N MET A 48 12.34 -0.82 6.21
CA MET A 48 13.75 -0.63 5.82
C MET A 48 14.49 0.35 6.75
N SER A 49 13.77 1.22 7.46
CA SER A 49 14.35 2.06 8.53
C SER A 49 15.00 1.23 9.65
N LEU A 50 14.61 -0.04 9.83
CA LEU A 50 15.24 -0.95 10.80
C LEU A 50 16.70 -1.27 10.46
N ALA A 51 17.13 -1.07 9.20
CA ALA A 51 18.52 -1.21 8.81
C ALA A 51 19.45 -0.27 9.60
N ALA A 52 18.91 0.83 10.15
CA ALA A 52 19.65 1.75 11.04
C ALA A 52 20.13 1.10 12.34
N LEU A 53 19.55 -0.02 12.76
CA LEU A 53 19.95 -0.78 13.95
C LEU A 53 21.27 -1.55 13.77
N PHE A 54 21.77 -1.69 12.55
CA PHE A 54 22.97 -2.44 12.23
C PHE A 54 24.19 -1.54 12.07
N ASP A 55 25.36 -2.18 11.93
CA ASP A 55 26.62 -1.48 11.70
C ASP A 55 26.66 -0.76 10.34
N ALA A 56 27.66 0.14 10.19
CA ALA A 56 27.80 0.98 9.02
C ALA A 56 27.97 0.20 7.71
N ASP A 57 28.66 -0.94 7.74
CA ASP A 57 28.90 -1.77 6.57
C ASP A 57 27.61 -2.45 6.09
N THR A 58 26.79 -2.92 7.04
CA THR A 58 25.45 -3.47 6.74
C THR A 58 24.50 -2.40 6.19
N ARG A 59 24.54 -1.21 6.78
CA ARG A 59 23.70 -0.07 6.33
C ARG A 59 24.04 0.40 4.93
N ALA A 60 25.31 0.32 4.52
CA ALA A 60 25.79 0.77 3.22
C ALA A 60 25.60 -0.26 2.09
N ASP A 61 25.24 -1.49 2.41
CA ASP A 61 25.11 -2.61 1.45
C ASP A 61 23.68 -3.16 1.43
N LEU A 62 23.05 -3.08 0.26
CA LEU A 62 21.65 -3.46 0.07
C LEU A 62 21.39 -4.94 0.37
N GLY A 63 22.23 -5.83 -0.12
CA GLY A 63 22.09 -7.27 0.12
C GLY A 63 22.24 -7.62 1.60
N ARG A 64 23.21 -6.99 2.29
CA ARG A 64 23.38 -7.15 3.73
C ARG A 64 22.20 -6.61 4.52
N GLN A 65 21.61 -5.48 4.11
CA GLN A 65 20.37 -4.96 4.73
C GLN A 65 19.24 -5.99 4.64
N VAL A 66 18.95 -6.50 3.44
CA VAL A 66 17.90 -7.48 3.21
C VAL A 66 18.12 -8.73 4.07
N GLN A 67 19.37 -9.23 4.15
CA GLN A 67 19.72 -10.38 5.00
C GLN A 67 19.54 -10.10 6.49
N ALA A 68 20.08 -8.98 6.97
CA ALA A 68 20.04 -8.62 8.40
C ALA A 68 18.60 -8.41 8.90
N LEU A 69 17.75 -7.79 8.08
CA LEU A 69 16.33 -7.57 8.38
C LEU A 69 15.56 -8.87 8.61
N GLN A 70 16.01 -10.01 8.06
CA GLN A 70 15.35 -11.29 8.33
C GLN A 70 15.37 -11.67 9.82
N GLY A 71 16.37 -11.22 10.57
CA GLY A 71 16.43 -11.39 12.02
C GLY A 71 15.39 -10.61 12.79
N LEU A 72 14.90 -9.50 12.24
CA LEU A 72 13.94 -8.59 12.89
C LEU A 72 12.50 -8.73 12.37
N ARG A 73 12.29 -9.48 11.30
CA ARG A 73 11.00 -9.54 10.58
C ARG A 73 9.83 -10.01 11.46
N HIS A 74 10.06 -10.97 12.33
CA HIS A 74 9.04 -11.51 13.23
C HIS A 74 8.72 -10.54 14.37
N ASP A 75 9.74 -9.86 14.90
CA ASP A 75 9.55 -8.86 15.96
C ASP A 75 8.80 -7.63 15.42
N TYR A 76 9.11 -7.21 14.19
CA TYR A 76 8.39 -6.13 13.52
C TYR A 76 6.91 -6.45 13.32
N LEU A 77 6.60 -7.65 12.84
CA LEU A 77 5.23 -8.12 12.69
C LEU A 77 4.52 -8.26 14.05
N ALA A 78 5.21 -8.82 15.06
CA ALA A 78 4.66 -8.98 16.40
C ALA A 78 4.33 -7.62 17.05
N LEU A 79 5.16 -6.60 16.81
CA LEU A 79 4.92 -5.24 17.29
C LEU A 79 3.65 -4.64 16.67
N HIS A 80 3.48 -4.71 15.36
CA HIS A 80 2.26 -4.21 14.69
C HIS A 80 1.01 -4.96 15.13
N ARG A 81 1.09 -6.29 15.26
CA ARG A 81 -0.01 -7.11 15.77
C ARG A 81 -0.41 -6.71 17.19
N ARG A 82 0.58 -6.50 18.07
CA ARG A 82 0.35 -6.03 19.44
C ARG A 82 -0.31 -4.65 19.46
N LEU A 83 0.21 -3.69 18.68
CA LEU A 83 -0.38 -2.35 18.57
C LEU A 83 -1.80 -2.37 18.01
N ALA A 84 -2.08 -3.19 17.01
CA ALA A 84 -3.42 -3.37 16.47
C ALA A 84 -4.41 -3.85 17.54
N THR A 85 -3.99 -4.83 18.37
CA THR A 85 -4.82 -5.37 19.46
C THR A 85 -4.98 -4.37 20.61
N GLU A 86 -3.90 -3.72 21.05
CA GLU A 86 -3.93 -2.76 22.16
C GLU A 86 -4.79 -1.53 21.85
N LEU A 87 -4.75 -1.06 20.60
CA LEU A 87 -5.48 0.13 20.16
C LEU A 87 -6.87 -0.19 19.56
N GLY A 88 -7.17 -1.47 19.33
CA GLY A 88 -8.46 -1.90 18.79
C GLY A 88 -8.67 -1.52 17.32
N VAL A 89 -7.60 -1.44 16.50
CA VAL A 89 -7.63 -0.97 15.12
C VAL A 89 -7.02 -1.98 14.15
N TYR A 90 -7.36 -1.87 12.87
CA TYR A 90 -6.66 -2.55 11.80
C TYR A 90 -5.40 -1.76 11.41
N ILE A 91 -4.29 -2.47 11.16
CA ILE A 91 -3.03 -1.84 10.72
C ILE A 91 -2.51 -2.57 9.47
N VAL A 92 -2.44 -1.86 8.35
CA VAL A 92 -1.57 -2.26 7.23
C VAL A 92 -0.16 -1.82 7.59
N ALA A 93 0.68 -2.77 8.01
CA ALA A 93 1.99 -2.52 8.63
C ALA A 93 3.09 -2.06 7.63
N GLY A 94 2.69 -1.73 6.39
CA GLY A 94 3.63 -1.51 5.32
C GLY A 94 4.29 -2.81 4.87
N SER A 95 5.47 -2.73 4.28
CA SER A 95 6.14 -3.93 3.80
C SER A 95 7.63 -3.98 4.16
N LEU A 96 8.20 -5.18 3.99
CA LEU A 96 9.64 -5.44 4.06
C LEU A 96 10.01 -6.63 3.16
N PRO A 97 11.29 -6.77 2.80
CA PRO A 97 11.79 -7.98 2.18
C PRO A 97 11.61 -9.19 3.10
N TRP A 98 10.95 -10.23 2.60
CA TRP A 98 10.69 -11.45 3.36
C TRP A 98 11.24 -12.66 2.63
N THR A 99 12.28 -13.29 3.18
CA THR A 99 12.90 -14.47 2.60
C THR A 99 12.04 -15.70 2.85
N LEU A 100 11.63 -16.36 1.79
CA LEU A 100 10.87 -17.61 1.79
C LEU A 100 11.80 -18.82 1.72
N SER A 101 12.89 -18.72 0.93
CA SER A 101 13.93 -19.73 0.79
C SER A 101 15.27 -19.05 0.47
N GLU A 102 16.35 -19.81 0.38
CA GLU A 102 17.69 -19.30 0.03
C GLU A 102 17.71 -18.52 -1.30
N SER A 103 16.80 -18.84 -2.23
CA SER A 103 16.73 -18.24 -3.56
C SER A 103 15.50 -17.38 -3.81
N CYS A 104 14.68 -17.13 -2.78
CA CYS A 104 13.44 -16.41 -2.96
C CYS A 104 13.17 -15.44 -1.80
N THR A 105 13.30 -14.16 -2.08
CA THR A 105 12.88 -13.07 -1.19
C THR A 105 11.79 -12.26 -1.88
N VAL A 106 10.69 -12.02 -1.21
CA VAL A 106 9.53 -11.26 -1.73
C VAL A 106 9.36 -9.96 -0.97
N ASN A 107 8.70 -8.98 -1.57
CA ASN A 107 8.24 -7.78 -0.87
C ASN A 107 6.86 -8.08 -0.29
N ARG A 108 6.77 -8.18 1.05
CA ARG A 108 5.56 -8.61 1.77
C ARG A 108 4.99 -7.53 2.66
N ALA A 109 3.71 -7.25 2.48
CA ALA A 109 2.92 -6.39 3.37
C ALA A 109 1.97 -7.22 4.23
N TRP A 110 1.62 -6.71 5.42
CA TRP A 110 0.69 -7.37 6.33
C TRP A 110 -0.49 -6.46 6.68
N LEU A 111 -1.64 -7.11 6.92
CA LEU A 111 -2.78 -6.54 7.60
C LEU A 111 -2.91 -7.21 8.96
N CYS A 112 -2.76 -6.44 10.03
CA CYS A 112 -2.98 -6.87 11.41
C CYS A 112 -4.37 -6.42 11.86
N ALA A 113 -5.14 -7.35 12.44
CA ALA A 113 -6.49 -7.10 12.94
C ALA A 113 -6.50 -6.88 14.46
N PRO A 114 -7.52 -6.18 15.01
CA PRO A 114 -7.64 -5.90 16.43
C PRO A 114 -7.83 -7.16 17.28
N ASP A 115 -8.34 -8.24 16.72
CA ASP A 115 -8.48 -9.55 17.38
C ASP A 115 -7.18 -10.38 17.37
N GLY A 116 -6.10 -9.83 16.80
CA GLY A 116 -4.80 -10.48 16.64
C GLY A 116 -4.67 -11.33 15.37
N GLY A 117 -5.69 -11.35 14.50
CA GLY A 117 -5.60 -11.95 13.18
C GLY A 117 -4.54 -11.25 12.31
N VAL A 118 -3.90 -12.01 11.42
CA VAL A 118 -2.89 -11.48 10.49
C VAL A 118 -3.10 -12.06 9.10
N GLY A 119 -3.16 -11.19 8.10
CA GLY A 119 -3.09 -11.54 6.69
C GLY A 119 -1.87 -10.91 6.02
N PHE A 120 -1.50 -11.38 4.85
CA PHE A 120 -0.40 -10.80 4.08
C PHE A 120 -0.68 -10.80 2.58
N GLN A 121 -0.06 -9.84 1.89
CA GLN A 121 0.00 -9.78 0.43
C GLN A 121 1.45 -9.61 0.00
N ASP A 122 1.90 -10.46 -0.90
CA ASP A 122 3.19 -10.32 -1.56
C ASP A 122 3.02 -9.50 -2.85
N LYS A 123 4.00 -8.66 -3.15
CA LYS A 123 4.02 -7.89 -4.38
C LYS A 123 4.00 -8.82 -5.60
N GLN A 124 3.09 -8.55 -6.53
CA GLN A 124 2.89 -9.42 -7.69
C GLN A 124 3.83 -9.05 -8.84
N ILE A 125 4.05 -7.76 -9.04
CA ILE A 125 4.91 -7.26 -10.12
C ILE A 125 6.00 -6.40 -9.51
N VAL A 126 7.21 -6.92 -9.49
CA VAL A 126 8.37 -6.21 -8.95
C VAL A 126 8.94 -5.22 -9.97
N THR A 127 9.41 -4.09 -9.48
CA THR A 127 10.07 -3.08 -10.31
C THR A 127 11.38 -3.62 -10.88
N ARG A 128 11.91 -2.95 -11.89
CA ARG A 128 13.24 -3.24 -12.41
C ARG A 128 14.30 -3.18 -11.30
N PHE A 129 14.25 -2.15 -10.45
CA PHE A 129 15.20 -1.96 -9.35
C PHE A 129 15.15 -3.08 -8.33
N GLU A 130 13.97 -3.49 -7.90
CA GLU A 130 13.78 -4.62 -6.98
C GLU A 130 14.36 -5.92 -7.56
N ARG A 131 14.16 -6.13 -8.87
CA ARG A 131 14.63 -7.35 -9.56
C ARG A 131 16.15 -7.36 -9.78
N GLU A 132 16.72 -6.24 -10.24
CA GLU A 132 18.10 -6.17 -10.67
C GLU A 132 19.08 -5.85 -9.53
N SER A 133 18.61 -5.14 -8.47
CA SER A 133 19.50 -4.65 -7.41
C SER A 133 19.21 -5.25 -6.04
N TRP A 134 17.94 -5.61 -5.74
CA TRP A 134 17.54 -6.14 -4.43
C TRP A 134 17.36 -7.65 -4.42
N ASP A 135 17.40 -8.30 -5.56
CA ASP A 135 17.09 -9.72 -5.72
C ASP A 135 15.70 -10.10 -5.16
N ILE A 136 14.74 -9.17 -5.33
CA ILE A 136 13.36 -9.40 -4.93
C ILE A 136 12.63 -10.13 -6.05
N SER A 137 12.04 -11.27 -5.69
CA SER A 137 11.24 -12.09 -6.59
C SER A 137 9.78 -11.64 -6.60
N ALA A 138 9.14 -11.74 -7.76
CA ALA A 138 7.70 -11.75 -7.81
C ALA A 138 7.17 -13.00 -7.09
N SER A 139 6.08 -12.87 -6.34
CA SER A 139 5.52 -14.03 -5.64
C SER A 139 4.78 -14.94 -6.62
N ALA A 140 5.40 -16.05 -7.02
CA ALA A 140 4.79 -17.03 -7.91
C ALA A 140 3.69 -17.86 -7.22
N ASP A 141 3.80 -18.07 -5.91
CA ASP A 141 2.96 -19.03 -5.17
C ASP A 141 1.88 -18.35 -4.30
N SER A 142 1.99 -17.06 -4.07
CA SER A 142 1.05 -16.28 -3.26
C SER A 142 0.21 -15.38 -4.16
N GLY A 143 -0.94 -15.86 -4.59
CA GLY A 143 -1.88 -15.10 -5.40
C GLY A 143 -2.41 -13.83 -4.73
N LEU A 144 -3.23 -13.09 -5.46
CA LEU A 144 -3.96 -11.93 -4.95
C LEU A 144 -4.92 -12.32 -3.82
N LYS A 145 -5.04 -11.46 -2.83
CA LYS A 145 -5.90 -11.67 -1.66
C LYS A 145 -6.86 -10.51 -1.46
N VAL A 146 -8.02 -10.84 -0.91
CA VAL A 146 -8.97 -9.89 -0.35
C VAL A 146 -9.20 -10.27 1.10
N PHE A 147 -9.09 -9.32 1.99
CA PHE A 147 -9.23 -9.51 3.43
C PHE A 147 -10.64 -9.12 3.86
N ARG A 148 -11.38 -10.09 4.39
CA ARG A 148 -12.67 -9.82 5.03
C ARG A 148 -12.42 -9.31 6.43
N THR A 149 -12.79 -8.06 6.69
CA THR A 149 -12.64 -7.38 7.98
C THR A 149 -14.00 -6.94 8.51
N ALA A 150 -14.03 -6.51 9.77
CA ALA A 150 -15.23 -5.86 10.32
C ALA A 150 -15.53 -4.51 9.66
N LEU A 151 -14.54 -3.93 8.96
CA LEU A 151 -14.66 -2.66 8.24
C LEU A 151 -15.12 -2.82 6.78
N GLY A 152 -15.21 -4.05 6.25
CA GLY A 152 -15.50 -4.34 4.85
C GLY A 152 -14.41 -5.19 4.19
N MET A 153 -14.45 -5.25 2.87
CA MET A 153 -13.53 -6.05 2.05
C MET A 153 -12.36 -5.19 1.57
N ILE A 154 -11.16 -5.48 2.08
CA ILE A 154 -9.94 -4.69 1.84
C ILE A 154 -8.95 -5.52 1.03
N ALA A 155 -8.27 -4.89 0.07
CA ALA A 155 -7.16 -5.51 -0.66
C ALA A 155 -5.92 -4.61 -0.63
N ILE A 156 -4.74 -5.21 -0.83
CA ILE A 156 -3.46 -4.52 -0.85
C ILE A 156 -2.85 -4.66 -2.25
N ASN A 157 -2.43 -3.54 -2.83
CA ASN A 157 -1.59 -3.47 -4.03
C ASN A 157 -0.31 -2.71 -3.65
N LEU A 158 0.85 -3.36 -3.75
CA LEU A 158 2.11 -2.74 -3.36
C LEU A 158 2.66 -1.86 -4.50
N CYS A 159 2.57 -0.53 -4.32
CA CYS A 159 3.21 0.47 -5.18
C CYS A 159 3.00 0.21 -6.69
N TYR A 160 3.99 -0.39 -7.34
CA TYR A 160 3.99 -0.71 -8.77
C TYR A 160 2.83 -1.62 -9.19
N ASP A 161 2.31 -2.50 -8.31
CA ASP A 161 1.12 -3.31 -8.59
C ASP A 161 -0.08 -2.45 -9.00
N SER A 162 -0.19 -1.23 -8.46
CA SER A 162 -1.29 -0.30 -8.78
C SER A 162 -1.27 0.19 -10.23
N GLU A 163 -0.15 0.09 -10.94
CA GLU A 163 -0.02 0.46 -12.33
C GLU A 163 -0.61 -0.61 -13.29
N PHE A 164 -0.96 -1.81 -12.77
CA PHE A 164 -1.46 -2.95 -13.55
C PHE A 164 -2.95 -3.20 -13.29
N PRO A 165 -3.83 -2.87 -14.23
CA PRO A 165 -5.27 -2.86 -14.01
C PRO A 165 -5.86 -4.21 -13.61
N LEU A 166 -5.35 -5.31 -14.16
CA LEU A 166 -5.93 -6.64 -13.93
C LEU A 166 -5.76 -7.14 -12.49
N LEU A 167 -4.73 -6.68 -11.76
CA LEU A 167 -4.53 -7.06 -10.36
C LEU A 167 -5.65 -6.51 -9.48
N ALA A 168 -5.85 -5.19 -9.53
CA ALA A 168 -6.93 -4.53 -8.79
C ALA A 168 -8.30 -5.02 -9.26
N ARG A 169 -8.46 -5.27 -10.58
CA ARG A 169 -9.71 -5.79 -11.14
C ARG A 169 -10.09 -7.13 -10.52
N ALA A 170 -9.17 -8.08 -10.47
CA ALA A 170 -9.42 -9.39 -9.88
C ALA A 170 -9.81 -9.30 -8.39
N GLN A 171 -9.17 -8.39 -7.63
CA GLN A 171 -9.52 -8.18 -6.22
C GLN A 171 -10.90 -7.53 -6.07
N CYS A 172 -11.26 -6.57 -6.91
CA CYS A 172 -12.59 -5.94 -6.89
C CYS A 172 -13.70 -6.90 -7.32
N GLU A 173 -13.45 -7.81 -8.26
CA GLU A 173 -14.36 -8.90 -8.62
C GLU A 173 -14.54 -9.91 -7.47
N ALA A 174 -13.49 -10.11 -6.68
CA ALA A 174 -13.56 -10.91 -5.45
C ALA A 174 -14.20 -10.16 -4.27
N GLY A 175 -14.69 -8.92 -4.49
CA GLY A 175 -15.48 -8.14 -3.55
C GLY A 175 -14.73 -7.00 -2.86
N ALA A 176 -13.50 -6.66 -3.23
CA ALA A 176 -12.80 -5.54 -2.62
C ALA A 176 -13.54 -4.21 -2.88
N GLU A 177 -13.70 -3.44 -1.81
CA GLU A 177 -14.35 -2.13 -1.79
C GLU A 177 -13.32 -1.01 -1.54
N LEU A 178 -12.23 -1.37 -0.86
CA LEU A 178 -11.08 -0.51 -0.58
C LEU A 178 -9.79 -1.22 -1.00
N LEU A 179 -9.03 -0.57 -1.87
CA LEU A 179 -7.65 -0.95 -2.18
C LEU A 179 -6.71 -0.04 -1.38
N VAL A 180 -5.77 -0.60 -0.64
CA VAL A 180 -4.69 0.17 -0.01
C VAL A 180 -3.40 -0.03 -0.80
N VAL A 181 -2.68 1.07 -1.04
CA VAL A 181 -1.49 1.11 -1.88
C VAL A 181 -0.31 1.68 -1.08
N PRO A 182 0.34 0.86 -0.24
CA PRO A 182 1.63 1.20 0.32
C PRO A 182 2.62 1.47 -0.80
N SER A 183 3.34 2.61 -0.77
CA SER A 183 4.25 2.99 -1.85
C SER A 183 5.59 3.55 -1.34
N CYS A 184 6.64 3.33 -2.13
CA CYS A 184 7.98 3.87 -1.91
C CYS A 184 8.52 4.31 -3.27
N THR A 185 8.71 5.61 -3.46
CA THR A 185 9.12 6.20 -4.74
C THR A 185 10.22 7.23 -4.51
N ASP A 186 11.26 7.18 -5.32
CA ASP A 186 12.48 7.99 -5.25
C ASP A 186 12.40 9.27 -6.09
N THR A 187 11.47 9.33 -7.04
CA THR A 187 11.31 10.43 -7.98
C THR A 187 9.88 10.93 -8.06
N GLN A 188 9.72 12.19 -8.47
CA GLN A 188 8.39 12.75 -8.76
C GLN A 188 7.67 11.94 -9.85
N ALA A 189 8.40 11.47 -10.86
CA ALA A 189 7.82 10.63 -11.92
C ALA A 189 7.30 9.31 -11.35
N GLY A 190 8.05 8.67 -10.44
CA GLY A 190 7.62 7.46 -9.73
C GLY A 190 6.35 7.70 -8.92
N TYR A 191 6.34 8.75 -8.10
CA TYR A 191 5.16 9.14 -7.34
C TYR A 191 3.93 9.35 -8.25
N HIS A 192 4.10 10.11 -9.36
CA HIS A 192 2.98 10.38 -10.25
C HIS A 192 2.46 9.14 -10.96
N ARG A 193 3.31 8.18 -11.33
CA ARG A 193 2.85 6.90 -11.91
C ARG A 193 1.94 6.15 -10.94
N VAL A 194 2.38 5.98 -9.69
CA VAL A 194 1.57 5.32 -8.65
C VAL A 194 0.27 6.08 -8.41
N ARG A 195 0.32 7.41 -8.31
CA ARG A 195 -0.86 8.26 -8.13
C ARG A 195 -1.87 8.10 -9.27
N VAL A 196 -1.40 8.15 -10.52
CA VAL A 196 -2.25 7.94 -11.71
C VAL A 196 -2.83 6.53 -11.69
N GLY A 197 -2.03 5.52 -11.35
CA GLY A 197 -2.48 4.15 -11.15
C GLY A 197 -3.61 4.08 -10.12
N CYS A 198 -3.44 4.67 -8.95
CA CYS A 198 -4.45 4.68 -7.88
C CYS A 198 -5.77 5.33 -8.35
N GLN A 199 -5.71 6.48 -9.01
CA GLN A 199 -6.91 7.14 -9.55
C GLN A 199 -7.61 6.29 -10.61
N ALA A 200 -6.84 5.68 -11.51
CA ALA A 200 -7.38 4.80 -12.54
C ALA A 200 -8.07 3.57 -11.93
N ARG A 201 -7.46 2.96 -10.92
CA ARG A 201 -8.08 1.82 -10.20
C ARG A 201 -9.38 2.21 -9.52
N ALA A 202 -9.45 3.41 -8.90
CA ALA A 202 -10.68 3.93 -8.30
C ALA A 202 -11.79 4.12 -9.33
N LEU A 203 -11.47 4.73 -10.47
CA LEU A 203 -12.39 4.95 -11.58
C LEU A 203 -12.90 3.64 -12.18
N GLU A 204 -11.97 2.77 -12.61
CA GLU A 204 -12.29 1.55 -13.37
C GLU A 204 -13.09 0.53 -12.56
N ASN A 205 -12.82 0.46 -11.26
CA ASN A 205 -13.45 -0.52 -10.38
C ASN A 205 -14.57 0.07 -9.52
N GLN A 206 -14.81 1.38 -9.62
CA GLN A 206 -15.75 2.11 -8.76
C GLN A 206 -15.56 1.70 -7.28
N CYS A 207 -14.36 1.95 -6.75
CA CYS A 207 -13.95 1.62 -5.38
C CYS A 207 -13.12 2.74 -4.76
N TYR A 208 -12.89 2.68 -3.45
CA TYR A 208 -11.89 3.54 -2.82
C TYR A 208 -10.48 3.00 -3.03
N VAL A 209 -9.51 3.92 -3.17
CA VAL A 209 -8.08 3.59 -3.22
C VAL A 209 -7.33 4.54 -2.30
N ALA A 210 -6.51 4.00 -1.39
CA ALA A 210 -5.73 4.76 -0.42
C ALA A 210 -4.23 4.57 -0.68
N GLN A 211 -3.53 5.62 -1.12
CA GLN A 211 -2.08 5.63 -1.36
C GLN A 211 -1.33 6.15 -0.14
N SER A 212 -0.40 5.36 0.40
CA SER A 212 0.45 5.71 1.54
C SER A 212 1.93 5.71 1.11
N PRO A 213 2.60 6.86 1.01
CA PRO A 213 3.99 6.95 0.61
C PRO A 213 4.95 6.95 1.80
N LEU A 214 6.14 6.37 1.59
CA LEU A 214 7.32 6.68 2.36
C LEU A 214 7.84 8.06 1.95
N VAL A 215 8.32 8.89 2.89
CA VAL A 215 8.84 10.23 2.60
C VAL A 215 10.13 10.52 3.38
N GLY A 216 10.98 11.41 2.83
CA GLY A 216 12.19 11.87 3.48
C GLY A 216 13.47 11.25 2.91
N LEU A 217 14.59 11.53 3.56
CA LEU A 217 15.92 11.17 3.10
C LEU A 217 16.62 10.24 4.09
N ALA A 218 17.23 9.17 3.61
CA ALA A 218 18.06 8.25 4.38
C ALA A 218 19.39 8.00 3.65
N PRO A 219 20.30 8.98 3.59
CA PRO A 219 21.54 8.88 2.80
C PRO A 219 22.48 7.76 3.28
N TRP A 220 22.17 7.14 4.40
CA TRP A 220 22.86 6.00 4.96
C TRP A 220 22.37 4.64 4.44
N SER A 221 21.29 4.60 3.67
CA SER A 221 20.67 3.36 3.16
C SER A 221 20.45 3.46 1.64
N PRO A 222 21.11 2.65 0.81
CA PRO A 222 20.87 2.64 -0.64
C PRO A 222 19.47 2.11 -1.02
N ALA A 223 18.75 1.55 -0.05
CA ALA A 223 17.40 1.04 -0.27
C ALA A 223 16.33 2.14 -0.29
N ILE A 224 16.48 3.13 0.59
CA ILE A 224 15.49 4.18 0.86
C ILE A 224 16.16 5.56 0.98
N ASP A 225 17.21 5.80 0.22
CA ASP A 225 18.02 7.03 0.29
C ASP A 225 17.21 8.29 0.00
N ILE A 226 16.30 8.24 -0.96
CA ILE A 226 15.39 9.32 -1.33
C ILE A 226 13.97 8.77 -1.38
N ASN A 227 13.02 9.48 -0.72
CA ASN A 227 11.62 9.09 -0.75
C ASN A 227 10.75 10.34 -0.88
N THR A 228 9.85 10.34 -1.86
CA THR A 228 8.98 11.47 -2.17
C THR A 228 7.57 11.01 -2.47
N GLY A 229 6.59 11.79 -2.05
CA GLY A 229 5.19 11.53 -2.33
C GLY A 229 4.23 12.34 -1.47
N ARG A 230 2.96 12.07 -1.66
CA ARG A 230 1.89 12.52 -0.77
C ARG A 230 0.86 11.41 -0.61
N ALA A 231 0.33 11.29 0.58
CA ALA A 231 -0.79 10.40 0.84
C ALA A 231 -2.05 10.94 0.17
N ALA A 232 -2.89 10.03 -0.33
CA ALA A 232 -4.18 10.41 -0.88
C ALA A 232 -5.19 9.27 -0.73
N VAL A 233 -6.47 9.66 -0.67
CA VAL A 233 -7.59 8.73 -0.82
C VAL A 233 -8.37 9.15 -2.06
N PHE A 234 -8.59 8.19 -2.94
CA PHE A 234 -9.33 8.36 -4.18
C PHE A 234 -10.65 7.58 -4.11
N GLY A 235 -11.65 8.10 -4.81
CA GLY A 235 -12.91 7.42 -5.10
C GLY A 235 -13.24 7.56 -6.58
N PRO A 236 -14.27 6.86 -7.08
CA PRO A 236 -14.71 7.05 -8.44
C PRO A 236 -15.32 8.46 -8.59
N PRO A 237 -15.06 9.19 -9.70
CA PRO A 237 -15.77 10.45 -9.99
C PRO A 237 -17.22 10.12 -10.42
N ASP A 238 -18.10 10.00 -9.44
CA ASP A 238 -19.50 9.56 -9.60
C ASP A 238 -20.37 10.14 -8.48
N TYR A 239 -21.67 9.85 -8.44
CA TYR A 239 -22.59 10.35 -7.45
C TYR A 239 -22.13 10.13 -6.00
N GLY A 240 -22.04 11.20 -5.23
CA GLY A 240 -21.62 11.17 -3.83
C GLY A 240 -20.10 11.14 -3.61
N PHE A 241 -19.31 11.22 -4.68
CA PHE A 241 -17.87 11.38 -4.65
C PHE A 241 -17.42 12.72 -5.23
N PRO A 242 -16.21 13.20 -4.94
CA PRO A 242 -15.66 14.38 -5.57
C PRO A 242 -15.54 14.24 -7.10
N ASP A 243 -15.84 15.30 -7.85
CA ASP A 243 -15.82 15.30 -9.32
C ASP A 243 -14.46 14.91 -9.92
N ASN A 244 -13.38 15.21 -9.22
CA ASN A 244 -12.00 14.86 -9.63
C ASN A 244 -11.52 13.51 -9.08
N GLY A 245 -12.37 12.80 -8.34
CA GLY A 245 -12.04 11.52 -7.69
C GLY A 245 -11.06 11.62 -6.51
N VAL A 246 -10.69 12.82 -6.04
CA VAL A 246 -9.79 13.02 -4.90
C VAL A 246 -10.59 13.30 -3.63
N VAL A 247 -10.70 12.31 -2.74
CA VAL A 247 -11.43 12.47 -1.47
C VAL A 247 -10.63 13.32 -0.50
N VAL A 248 -9.36 13.03 -0.33
CA VAL A 248 -8.40 13.83 0.45
C VAL A 248 -6.99 13.60 -0.07
N GLU A 249 -6.15 14.61 0.05
CA GLU A 249 -4.74 14.55 -0.34
C GLU A 249 -3.90 15.35 0.65
N GLY A 250 -2.74 14.79 1.05
CA GLY A 250 -1.77 15.45 1.91
C GLY A 250 -0.91 16.46 1.16
N ARG A 251 -0.04 17.16 1.90
CA ARG A 251 0.98 18.01 1.30
C ARG A 251 2.21 17.17 0.98
N ARG A 252 2.80 17.41 -0.18
CA ARG A 252 3.94 16.61 -0.63
C ARG A 252 5.11 16.68 0.33
N ASP A 253 5.67 15.51 0.64
CA ASP A 253 6.88 15.31 1.43
C ASP A 253 6.78 15.81 2.89
N GLU A 254 5.57 16.22 3.36
CA GLU A 254 5.33 16.58 4.74
C GLU A 254 4.91 15.33 5.53
N PRO A 255 5.71 14.88 6.54
CA PRO A 255 5.32 13.76 7.39
C PRO A 255 4.01 14.02 8.13
N GLY A 256 3.15 13.01 8.20
CA GLY A 256 1.88 13.13 8.93
C GLY A 256 0.86 12.08 8.50
N TRP A 257 -0.30 12.15 9.11
CA TRP A 257 -1.47 11.39 8.72
C TRP A 257 -2.44 12.27 7.94
N ILE A 258 -3.05 11.72 6.90
CA ILE A 258 -4.30 12.24 6.37
C ILE A 258 -5.43 11.34 6.83
N HIS A 259 -6.59 11.93 7.12
CA HIS A 259 -7.78 11.21 7.57
C HIS A 259 -8.89 11.34 6.54
N ALA A 260 -9.62 10.25 6.33
CA ALA A 260 -10.80 10.22 5.48
C ALA A 260 -11.91 9.42 6.15
N ASP A 261 -13.11 10.00 6.20
CA ASP A 261 -14.33 9.26 6.47
C ASP A 261 -14.83 8.71 5.13
N ILE A 262 -14.77 7.39 4.94
CA ILE A 262 -15.21 6.73 3.71
C ILE A 262 -16.45 5.88 3.97
N ASP A 263 -17.44 5.98 3.07
CA ASP A 263 -18.66 5.18 3.12
C ASP A 263 -18.62 4.06 2.10
N LEU A 264 -18.33 2.84 2.55
CA LEU A 264 -18.25 1.68 1.65
C LEU A 264 -19.61 1.36 0.99
N ASP A 265 -20.73 1.74 1.60
CA ASP A 265 -22.04 1.58 0.94
C ASP A 265 -22.16 2.49 -0.30
N ALA A 266 -21.41 3.61 -0.35
CA ALA A 266 -21.36 4.46 -1.53
C ALA A 266 -20.77 3.74 -2.75
N VAL A 267 -19.79 2.86 -2.55
CA VAL A 267 -19.22 2.01 -3.60
C VAL A 267 -20.32 1.14 -4.22
N MET A 268 -21.10 0.50 -3.39
CA MET A 268 -22.21 -0.35 -3.87
C MET A 268 -23.31 0.46 -4.55
N ARG A 269 -23.58 1.67 -4.04
CA ARG A 269 -24.56 2.56 -4.69
C ARG A 269 -24.16 2.91 -6.12
N VAL A 270 -22.92 3.38 -6.34
CA VAL A 270 -22.48 3.76 -7.70
C VAL A 270 -22.28 2.56 -8.62
N ARG A 271 -21.89 1.39 -8.11
CA ARG A 271 -21.85 0.16 -8.91
C ARG A 271 -23.25 -0.28 -9.39
N ASN A 272 -24.30 0.06 -8.62
CA ASN A 272 -25.69 -0.31 -8.94
C ASN A 272 -26.44 0.78 -9.68
N ASP A 273 -26.24 2.06 -9.32
CA ASP A 273 -27.02 3.21 -9.80
C ASP A 273 -26.15 4.48 -9.92
N GLY A 274 -24.94 4.37 -10.45
CA GLY A 274 -24.02 5.49 -10.75
C GLY A 274 -24.33 6.14 -12.09
N GLN A 275 -23.63 7.26 -12.37
CA GLN A 275 -23.70 7.91 -13.69
C GLN A 275 -23.20 7.00 -14.81
N VAL A 276 -22.23 6.15 -14.48
CA VAL A 276 -21.59 5.15 -15.35
C VAL A 276 -21.40 3.84 -14.61
N PHE A 277 -21.11 2.77 -15.31
CA PHE A 277 -21.01 1.44 -14.73
C PHE A 277 -19.68 0.76 -15.09
N ASN A 278 -18.57 1.45 -14.87
CA ASN A 278 -17.24 0.96 -15.19
C ASN A 278 -16.97 -0.45 -14.64
N HIS A 279 -17.37 -0.69 -13.37
CA HIS A 279 -17.22 -2.01 -12.75
C HIS A 279 -18.04 -3.10 -13.48
N ARG A 280 -19.30 -2.80 -13.84
CA ARG A 280 -20.21 -3.75 -14.52
C ARG A 280 -19.84 -3.96 -15.98
N HIS A 281 -19.60 -2.86 -16.72
CA HIS A 281 -19.31 -2.89 -18.15
C HIS A 281 -17.88 -3.35 -18.48
N TRP A 282 -17.04 -3.55 -17.45
CA TRP A 282 -15.69 -4.07 -17.66
C TRP A 282 -15.66 -5.33 -18.52
N HIS A 283 -16.60 -6.23 -18.30
CA HIS A 283 -16.68 -7.52 -19.04
C HIS A 283 -17.05 -7.36 -20.51
N GLU A 284 -17.68 -6.26 -20.90
CA GLU A 284 -18.08 -6.01 -22.27
C GLU A 284 -16.87 -5.90 -23.20
N GLN A 285 -15.76 -5.31 -22.72
CA GLN A 285 -14.52 -5.23 -23.50
C GLN A 285 -13.90 -6.61 -23.79
N GLY A 286 -14.13 -7.61 -22.95
CA GLY A 286 -13.67 -8.99 -23.17
C GLY A 286 -14.57 -9.79 -24.09
N SER A 287 -15.86 -9.42 -24.20
CA SER A 287 -16.82 -10.04 -25.12
C SER A 287 -16.75 -9.45 -26.54
N ILE A 288 -16.16 -8.27 -26.68
CA ILE A 288 -15.82 -7.69 -27.96
C ILE A 288 -14.67 -8.54 -28.52
N SER A 289 -14.93 -9.31 -29.59
CA SER A 289 -13.85 -9.83 -30.42
C SER A 289 -13.10 -8.61 -30.95
N LEU A 290 -12.02 -8.23 -30.24
CA LEU A 290 -11.20 -7.12 -30.70
C LEU A 290 -10.67 -7.48 -32.08
N PRO A 291 -11.16 -6.81 -33.17
CA PRO A 291 -10.63 -7.08 -34.51
C PRO A 291 -9.13 -6.74 -34.47
N PRO A 292 -8.34 -7.37 -35.34
CA PRO A 292 -6.94 -6.97 -35.48
C PRO A 292 -6.89 -5.48 -35.75
N VAL A 293 -5.99 -4.78 -35.04
CA VAL A 293 -5.78 -3.33 -35.25
C VAL A 293 -5.23 -3.15 -36.67
N GLU A 294 -5.99 -2.46 -37.52
CA GLU A 294 -5.57 -2.13 -38.89
C GLU A 294 -4.61 -0.93 -38.82
N GLN A 295 -3.45 -1.05 -39.45
CA GLN A 295 -2.54 0.08 -39.71
C GLN A 295 -2.89 0.69 -41.06
N ILE A 296 -3.25 1.95 -41.07
CA ILE A 296 -3.59 2.70 -42.28
C ILE A 296 -2.48 3.70 -42.56
N ASP A 297 -1.84 3.55 -43.73
CA ASP A 297 -0.90 4.57 -44.24
C ASP A 297 -1.70 5.73 -44.86
N LEU A 298 -1.42 6.97 -44.38
CA LEU A 298 -2.06 8.22 -44.84
C LEU A 298 -1.17 9.00 -45.79
#